data_c58d810f47f4281d6627ab8643a32559
#
_entry.id   c58d810f47f4281d6627ab8643a32559
#
_cell.length_a   1.000
_cell.length_b   1.000
_cell.length_c   1.000
_cell.angle_alpha   90.00
_cell.angle_beta   90.00
_cell.angle_gamma   90.00
#
_symmetry.space_group_name_H-M   'P 1'
#
loop_
_entity.id
_entity.type
_entity.pdbx_description
1 polymer ?
#
loop_
_entity_poly.entity_id
_entity_poly.type
_entity_poly.pdbx_seq_one_letter_code
_entity_poly.pdbx_strand_id
1 'polypeptide(L)'
;MKCVISGEELKNVMSEAVNLLCNTVTATLGPTGNNVLINNSDTTPFITNDGVTIASNIESSDPRINTVLEIVKEASLKTNELVGDGTTTTLVLLESIFNLGLEAINNGVNPIKLKNNLSKTLDKLLIEIDKYKMNLSDKDYKTIATISSNDTEIGEITSNIFSKVKSKYACKLEESLTEETYFKINKGYNVPIRNISNLYFKNQKNIELDNVSVLVLKGYLNSLEEISEVINTGLDDKNILIFVEEMEESIKQELLVYYLTNNKNIFIVELEEYGTHREKIEEDISVLSDCIIKNVNYEPVNTSDLGLVKSISINNEDIILSVDNNRSNELIKIIKEELDNTVSEYEKEFIRTRLSKLEEGIATIYVGGKTKTEKRERLMRFEDALCALEVSKNGVVYGEGITYLKIRDALNNEDTSDSIMFNSLEKPLEKVLSNLGLDNNIKKDIINSNYNKIYDCNSNSLIDIDNCNILDPIDVVKVALKNSISIASLLLTTSSLVINENDKLEKNII
;
A
#
# COMPACT_ATOMS: atom_id res chain seq x y z
N MET A 1 -10.47 31.29 22.71
CA MET A 1 -10.65 32.46 21.80
C MET A 1 -10.07 32.07 20.45
N LYS A 2 -10.64 32.54 19.33
CA LYS A 2 -10.04 32.27 17.99
C LYS A 2 -9.02 33.36 17.69
N CYS A 3 -7.81 32.98 17.31
CA CYS A 3 -6.77 33.88 16.84
C CYS A 3 -6.67 33.80 15.30
N VAL A 4 -6.50 34.93 14.64
CA VAL A 4 -6.32 35.02 13.19
C VAL A 4 -4.92 35.53 12.90
N ILE A 5 -4.16 34.78 12.12
CA ILE A 5 -2.80 35.09 11.70
C ILE A 5 -2.82 35.34 10.18
N SER A 6 -2.13 36.39 9.75
CA SER A 6 -2.11 36.77 8.33
C SER A 6 -0.82 37.55 7.97
N GLY A 7 -0.63 37.84 6.69
CA GLY A 7 0.52 38.61 6.19
C GLY A 7 1.86 37.90 6.41
N GLU A 8 2.90 38.63 6.80
CA GLU A 8 4.26 38.10 6.96
C GLU A 8 4.38 37.05 8.07
N GLU A 9 3.59 37.17 9.14
CA GLU A 9 3.59 36.18 10.22
C GLU A 9 3.11 34.82 9.69
N LEU A 10 2.05 34.78 8.89
CA LEU A 10 1.55 33.57 8.27
C LEU A 10 2.58 32.94 7.32
N LYS A 11 3.24 33.75 6.50
CA LYS A 11 4.29 33.25 5.58
C LYS A 11 5.44 32.60 6.35
N ASN A 12 5.87 33.18 7.47
CA ASN A 12 6.92 32.62 8.32
C ASN A 12 6.49 31.28 8.93
N VAL A 13 5.26 31.20 9.46
CA VAL A 13 4.70 29.94 10.00
C VAL A 13 4.64 28.85 8.92
N MET A 14 4.19 29.18 7.71
CA MET A 14 4.13 28.23 6.60
C MET A 14 5.53 27.76 6.18
N SER A 15 6.49 28.68 6.06
CA SER A 15 7.88 28.33 5.71
C SER A 15 8.54 27.45 6.77
N GLU A 16 8.30 27.73 8.06
CA GLU A 16 8.83 26.93 9.15
C GLU A 16 8.24 25.50 9.15
N ALA A 17 6.93 25.36 8.95
CA ALA A 17 6.26 24.07 8.86
C ALA A 17 6.77 23.24 7.67
N VAL A 18 6.84 23.83 6.47
CA VAL A 18 7.35 23.16 5.26
C VAL A 18 8.78 22.71 5.48
N ASN A 19 9.66 23.61 5.98
CA ASN A 19 11.07 23.28 6.21
C ASN A 19 11.25 22.19 7.29
N LEU A 20 10.46 22.23 8.38
CA LEU A 20 10.52 21.24 9.45
C LEU A 20 10.22 19.82 8.90
N LEU A 21 9.12 19.68 8.17
CA LEU A 21 8.74 18.38 7.60
C LEU A 21 9.72 17.94 6.53
N CYS A 22 9.99 18.80 5.54
CA CYS A 22 10.78 18.43 4.39
C CYS A 22 12.24 18.13 4.75
N ASN A 23 12.89 18.91 5.61
CA ASN A 23 14.28 18.64 6.02
C ASN A 23 14.43 17.29 6.73
N THR A 24 13.42 16.91 7.54
CA THR A 24 13.47 15.63 8.25
C THR A 24 13.25 14.45 7.31
N VAL A 25 12.22 14.51 6.44
CA VAL A 25 11.87 13.39 5.56
C VAL A 25 12.86 13.26 4.39
N THR A 26 13.29 14.37 3.79
CA THR A 26 14.14 14.32 2.58
C THR A 26 15.55 13.80 2.83
N ALA A 27 15.99 13.71 4.10
CA ALA A 27 17.23 13.05 4.46
C ALA A 27 17.24 11.53 4.16
N THR A 28 16.06 10.94 3.97
CA THR A 28 15.92 9.51 3.66
C THR A 28 15.96 9.20 2.17
N LEU A 29 15.98 10.21 1.28
CA LEU A 29 15.90 10.03 -0.16
C LEU A 29 17.19 9.41 -0.76
N GLY A 30 16.99 8.41 -1.59
CA GLY A 30 18.04 7.77 -2.38
C GLY A 30 18.74 6.60 -1.67
N PRO A 31 19.68 5.92 -2.36
CA PRO A 31 20.27 4.65 -1.91
C PRO A 31 21.09 4.77 -0.62
N THR A 32 21.55 5.96 -0.26
CA THR A 32 22.27 6.26 0.99
C THR A 32 21.43 7.11 1.95
N GLY A 33 20.12 7.10 1.79
CA GLY A 33 19.20 7.80 2.68
C GLY A 33 19.38 7.40 4.14
N ASN A 34 19.37 8.39 5.04
CA ASN A 34 19.54 8.16 6.47
C ASN A 34 18.24 7.68 7.10
N ASN A 35 18.36 6.91 8.17
CA ASN A 35 17.23 6.54 9.01
C ASN A 35 16.88 7.68 9.98
N VAL A 36 15.62 7.75 10.36
CA VAL A 36 15.09 8.67 11.38
C VAL A 36 14.66 7.87 12.60
N LEU A 37 15.07 8.31 13.79
CA LEU A 37 14.61 7.75 15.07
C LEU A 37 13.32 8.44 15.49
N ILE A 38 12.27 7.67 15.68
CA ILE A 38 10.96 8.14 16.13
C ILE A 38 10.72 7.65 17.56
N ASN A 39 10.31 8.57 18.42
CA ASN A 39 9.94 8.29 19.80
C ASN A 39 8.56 8.90 20.09
N ASN A 40 7.54 8.07 20.14
CA ASN A 40 6.19 8.46 20.53
C ASN A 40 5.94 8.05 21.98
N SER A 41 5.12 8.84 22.69
CA SER A 41 4.76 8.57 24.09
C SER A 41 4.12 7.20 24.31
N ASP A 42 3.42 6.68 23.31
CA ASP A 42 2.58 5.47 23.39
C ASP A 42 3.26 4.20 22.86
N THR A 43 4.43 4.31 22.23
CA THR A 43 5.15 3.20 21.63
C THR A 43 6.62 3.19 22.01
N THR A 44 7.26 2.01 21.91
CA THR A 44 8.73 1.94 22.04
C THR A 44 9.37 2.70 20.87
N PRO A 45 10.50 3.42 21.12
CA PRO A 45 11.24 4.10 20.06
C PRO A 45 11.62 3.13 18.94
N PHE A 46 11.47 3.58 17.69
CA PHE A 46 11.82 2.79 16.51
C PHE A 46 12.56 3.63 15.49
N ILE A 47 13.26 2.95 14.58
CA ILE A 47 14.03 3.56 13.51
C ILE A 47 13.37 3.20 12.19
N THR A 48 13.22 4.17 11.31
CA THR A 48 12.64 3.99 9.97
C THR A 48 13.25 4.96 8.96
N ASN A 49 13.22 4.59 7.69
CA ASN A 49 13.51 5.47 6.55
C ASN A 49 12.27 5.70 5.68
N ASP A 50 11.13 5.14 6.06
CA ASP A 50 9.87 5.35 5.35
C ASP A 50 9.36 6.79 5.52
N GLY A 51 9.24 7.49 4.38
CA GLY A 51 8.84 8.90 4.34
C GLY A 51 7.44 9.16 4.90
N VAL A 52 6.50 8.24 4.71
CA VAL A 52 5.13 8.36 5.22
C VAL A 52 5.09 8.24 6.73
N THR A 53 5.73 7.21 7.26
CA THR A 53 5.83 6.99 8.70
C THR A 53 6.50 8.17 9.40
N ILE A 54 7.59 8.70 8.80
CA ILE A 54 8.26 9.87 9.36
C ILE A 54 7.33 11.09 9.32
N ALA A 55 6.72 11.39 8.16
CA ALA A 55 5.83 12.53 8.01
C ALA A 55 4.65 12.50 8.99
N SER A 56 4.04 11.34 9.17
CA SER A 56 2.89 11.16 10.09
C SER A 56 3.25 11.42 11.55
N ASN A 57 4.52 11.18 11.94
CA ASN A 57 4.97 11.30 13.32
C ASN A 57 5.63 12.65 13.66
N ILE A 58 5.78 13.58 12.69
CA ILE A 58 6.32 14.92 12.96
C ILE A 58 5.21 15.80 13.52
N GLU A 59 5.43 16.36 14.69
CA GLU A 59 4.56 17.33 15.33
C GLU A 59 5.37 18.54 15.83
N SER A 60 4.71 19.69 15.95
CA SER A 60 5.24 20.89 16.55
C SER A 60 4.49 21.22 17.84
N SER A 61 5.18 21.76 18.83
CA SER A 61 4.55 22.31 20.03
C SER A 61 3.79 23.62 19.77
N ASP A 62 4.04 24.28 18.63
CA ASP A 62 3.31 25.46 18.19
C ASP A 62 2.07 25.04 17.38
N PRO A 63 0.84 25.28 17.86
CA PRO A 63 -0.39 24.92 17.18
C PRO A 63 -0.51 25.53 15.77
N ARG A 64 0.13 26.69 15.53
CA ARG A 64 0.13 27.38 14.24
C ARG A 64 0.90 26.57 13.21
N ILE A 65 2.11 26.15 13.59
CA ILE A 65 2.98 25.31 12.76
C ILE A 65 2.32 23.93 12.54
N ASN A 66 1.74 23.37 13.61
CA ASN A 66 1.11 22.05 13.54
C ASN A 66 -0.07 22.02 12.56
N THR A 67 -0.89 23.09 12.54
CA THR A 67 -2.01 23.18 11.57
C THR A 67 -1.52 23.20 10.12
N VAL A 68 -0.39 23.86 9.85
CA VAL A 68 0.19 23.86 8.49
C VAL A 68 0.86 22.52 8.18
N LEU A 69 1.54 21.91 9.17
CA LEU A 69 2.14 20.59 9.03
C LEU A 69 1.12 19.55 8.56
N GLU A 70 -0.09 19.52 9.12
CA GLU A 70 -1.14 18.58 8.71
C GLU A 70 -1.50 18.72 7.22
N ILE A 71 -1.51 19.95 6.69
CA ILE A 71 -1.75 20.19 5.25
C ILE A 71 -0.55 19.72 4.40
N VAL A 72 0.68 19.94 4.87
CA VAL A 72 1.88 19.51 4.13
C VAL A 72 2.01 18.00 4.13
N LYS A 73 1.72 17.33 5.25
CA LYS A 73 1.68 15.86 5.37
C LYS A 73 0.72 15.23 4.36
N GLU A 74 -0.40 15.89 4.06
CA GLU A 74 -1.39 15.38 3.10
C GLU A 74 -0.79 15.09 1.73
N ALA A 75 0.24 15.83 1.29
CA ALA A 75 0.93 15.57 0.02
C ALA A 75 1.60 14.20 0.01
N SER A 76 2.30 13.85 1.10
CA SER A 76 2.97 12.55 1.26
C SER A 76 1.96 11.42 1.43
N LEU A 77 0.97 11.61 2.31
CA LEU A 77 -0.08 10.62 2.58
C LEU A 77 -0.87 10.26 1.32
N LYS A 78 -1.32 11.25 0.54
CA LYS A 78 -2.02 11.01 -0.73
C LYS A 78 -1.16 10.33 -1.78
N THR A 79 0.14 10.63 -1.80
CA THR A 79 1.06 9.94 -2.73
C THR A 79 1.16 8.48 -2.36
N ASN A 80 1.31 8.16 -1.06
CA ASN A 80 1.33 6.79 -0.58
C ASN A 80 0.03 6.04 -0.89
N GLU A 81 -1.11 6.65 -0.60
CA GLU A 81 -2.44 6.06 -0.87
C GLU A 81 -2.64 5.69 -2.34
N LEU A 82 -2.17 6.54 -3.27
CA LEU A 82 -2.39 6.35 -4.70
C LEU A 82 -1.39 5.38 -5.35
N VAL A 83 -0.12 5.43 -4.94
CA VAL A 83 0.97 4.70 -5.64
C VAL A 83 1.92 3.94 -4.71
N GLY A 84 1.80 4.10 -3.40
CA GLY A 84 2.58 3.38 -2.39
C GLY A 84 4.08 3.68 -2.40
N ASP A 85 4.54 4.69 -3.14
CA ASP A 85 5.96 5.08 -3.26
C ASP A 85 6.08 6.55 -3.68
N GLY A 86 7.31 7.12 -3.66
CA GLY A 86 7.59 8.50 -4.11
C GLY A 86 7.19 9.60 -3.11
N THR A 87 6.86 9.25 -1.89
CA THR A 87 6.44 10.15 -0.81
C THR A 87 7.49 11.20 -0.48
N THR A 88 8.76 10.81 -0.39
CA THR A 88 9.89 11.70 -0.14
C THR A 88 10.14 12.64 -1.32
N THR A 89 10.07 12.15 -2.55
CA THR A 89 10.20 12.97 -3.77
C THR A 89 9.11 14.03 -3.85
N THR A 90 7.87 13.68 -3.45
CA THR A 90 6.75 14.63 -3.36
C THR A 90 7.09 15.81 -2.46
N LEU A 91 7.68 15.57 -1.29
CA LEU A 91 8.05 16.61 -0.35
C LEU A 91 9.24 17.48 -0.85
N VAL A 92 10.21 16.88 -1.53
CA VAL A 92 11.32 17.64 -2.18
C VAL A 92 10.78 18.62 -3.22
N LEU A 93 9.87 18.16 -4.07
CA LEU A 93 9.23 19.00 -5.08
C LEU A 93 8.35 20.07 -4.43
N LEU A 94 7.54 19.70 -3.44
CA LEU A 94 6.65 20.63 -2.71
C LEU A 94 7.45 21.77 -2.07
N GLU A 95 8.51 21.45 -1.34
CA GLU A 95 9.38 22.42 -0.68
C GLU A 95 9.93 23.45 -1.68
N SER A 96 10.45 22.98 -2.79
CA SER A 96 11.01 23.86 -3.81
C SER A 96 9.95 24.74 -4.48
N ILE A 97 8.81 24.16 -4.89
CA ILE A 97 7.71 24.88 -5.50
C ILE A 97 7.13 25.94 -4.56
N PHE A 98 6.97 25.57 -3.27
CA PHE A 98 6.47 26.50 -2.26
C PHE A 98 7.45 27.65 -2.03
N ASN A 99 8.74 27.39 -1.79
CA ASN A 99 9.72 28.42 -1.49
C ASN A 99 9.92 29.38 -2.67
N LEU A 100 10.06 28.89 -3.90
CA LEU A 100 10.17 29.71 -5.11
C LEU A 100 8.88 30.46 -5.41
N GLY A 101 7.73 29.84 -5.17
CA GLY A 101 6.41 30.47 -5.30
C GLY A 101 6.21 31.59 -4.31
N LEU A 102 6.63 31.41 -3.06
CA LEU A 102 6.56 32.43 -2.02
C LEU A 102 7.47 33.64 -2.34
N GLU A 103 8.69 33.37 -2.84
CA GLU A 103 9.59 34.41 -3.34
C GLU A 103 8.95 35.22 -4.48
N ALA A 104 8.33 34.53 -5.47
CA ALA A 104 7.63 35.19 -6.56
C ALA A 104 6.47 36.08 -6.08
N ILE A 105 5.67 35.62 -5.08
CA ILE A 105 4.59 36.38 -4.47
C ILE A 105 5.14 37.61 -3.73
N ASN A 106 6.27 37.48 -3.01
CA ASN A 106 6.92 38.60 -2.35
C ASN A 106 7.43 39.65 -3.37
N ASN A 107 7.79 39.20 -4.57
CA ASN A 107 8.14 40.05 -5.70
C ASN A 107 6.93 40.60 -6.49
N GLY A 108 5.71 40.42 -5.98
CA GLY A 108 4.50 41.04 -6.52
C GLY A 108 3.67 40.17 -7.48
N VAL A 109 3.99 38.89 -7.65
CA VAL A 109 3.17 37.96 -8.44
C VAL A 109 1.86 37.67 -7.72
N ASN A 110 0.74 37.72 -8.41
CA ASN A 110 -0.57 37.42 -7.86
C ASN A 110 -0.69 35.89 -7.56
N PRO A 111 -0.99 35.48 -6.31
CA PRO A 111 -1.05 34.08 -5.91
C PRO A 111 -2.03 33.23 -6.72
N ILE A 112 -3.23 33.77 -7.00
CA ILE A 112 -4.26 33.04 -7.76
C ILE A 112 -3.83 32.83 -9.21
N LYS A 113 -3.20 33.86 -9.83
CA LYS A 113 -2.66 33.72 -11.16
C LYS A 113 -1.53 32.70 -11.22
N LEU A 114 -0.65 32.70 -10.21
CA LEU A 114 0.44 31.73 -10.08
C LEU A 114 -0.11 30.30 -9.99
N LYS A 115 -1.08 30.05 -9.09
CA LYS A 115 -1.76 28.74 -8.96
C LYS A 115 -2.31 28.25 -10.31
N ASN A 116 -3.05 29.12 -11.02
CA ASN A 116 -3.66 28.74 -12.29
C ASN A 116 -2.61 28.42 -13.37
N ASN A 117 -1.49 29.14 -13.37
CA ASN A 117 -0.40 28.89 -14.30
C ASN A 117 0.35 27.61 -13.95
N LEU A 118 0.65 27.36 -12.66
CA LEU A 118 1.24 26.11 -12.20
C LEU A 118 0.40 24.89 -12.61
N SER A 119 -0.94 24.98 -12.52
CA SER A 119 -1.84 23.92 -13.01
C SER A 119 -1.68 23.66 -14.50
N LYS A 120 -1.59 24.72 -15.33
CA LYS A 120 -1.38 24.57 -16.79
C LYS A 120 0.00 23.98 -17.12
N THR A 121 1.02 24.42 -16.39
CA THR A 121 2.38 23.87 -16.54
C THR A 121 2.40 22.39 -16.16
N LEU A 122 1.68 22.00 -15.07
CA LEU A 122 1.50 20.60 -14.70
C LEU A 122 0.91 19.77 -15.85
N ASP A 123 -0.18 20.22 -16.46
CA ASP A 123 -0.83 19.50 -17.57
C ASP A 123 0.15 19.25 -18.74
N LYS A 124 0.96 20.26 -19.09
CA LYS A 124 2.03 20.11 -20.11
C LYS A 124 3.07 19.07 -19.70
N LEU A 125 3.55 19.12 -18.44
CA LEU A 125 4.56 18.21 -17.94
C LEU A 125 4.07 16.76 -17.88
N LEU A 126 2.80 16.54 -17.51
CA LEU A 126 2.23 15.20 -17.48
C LEU A 126 2.18 14.55 -18.87
N ILE A 127 1.84 15.34 -19.90
CA ILE A 127 1.90 14.88 -21.30
C ILE A 127 3.34 14.57 -21.71
N GLU A 128 4.29 15.39 -21.27
CA GLU A 128 5.70 15.18 -21.58
C GLU A 128 6.27 13.92 -20.93
N ILE A 129 5.90 13.63 -19.68
CA ILE A 129 6.29 12.38 -18.99
C ILE A 129 5.89 11.15 -19.82
N ASP A 130 4.70 11.15 -20.43
CA ASP A 130 4.21 10.01 -21.21
C ASP A 130 5.08 9.68 -22.44
N LYS A 131 5.85 10.63 -22.94
CA LYS A 131 6.78 10.39 -24.06
C LYS A 131 8.00 9.55 -23.66
N TYR A 132 8.34 9.55 -22.38
CA TYR A 132 9.46 8.78 -21.82
C TYR A 132 9.04 7.42 -21.24
N LYS A 133 7.76 7.07 -21.39
CA LYS A 133 7.22 5.80 -20.92
C LYS A 133 7.87 4.62 -21.62
N MET A 134 8.37 3.68 -20.86
CA MET A 134 8.90 2.40 -21.31
C MET A 134 8.01 1.26 -20.81
N ASN A 135 7.90 0.20 -21.59
CA ASN A 135 7.17 -0.99 -21.18
C ASN A 135 8.03 -1.81 -20.21
N LEU A 136 7.40 -2.28 -19.14
CA LEU A 136 8.03 -3.14 -18.16
C LEU A 136 8.28 -4.54 -18.75
N SER A 137 9.44 -5.12 -18.44
CA SER A 137 9.75 -6.52 -18.69
C SER A 137 9.97 -7.28 -17.39
N ASP A 138 9.80 -8.62 -17.41
CA ASP A 138 10.01 -9.45 -16.22
C ASP A 138 11.43 -9.31 -15.62
N LYS A 139 12.39 -8.91 -16.43
CA LYS A 139 13.79 -8.67 -15.98
C LYS A 139 13.91 -7.42 -15.13
N ASP A 140 13.01 -6.47 -15.28
CA ASP A 140 13.03 -5.19 -14.58
C ASP A 140 12.42 -5.30 -13.18
N TYR A 141 11.63 -6.36 -12.89
CA TYR A 141 11.01 -6.55 -11.57
C TYR A 141 12.03 -6.52 -10.43
N LYS A 142 13.14 -7.25 -10.58
CA LYS A 142 14.19 -7.27 -9.53
C LYS A 142 14.76 -5.88 -9.29
N THR A 143 15.01 -5.15 -10.34
CA THR A 143 15.58 -3.80 -10.26
C THR A 143 14.64 -2.83 -9.55
N ILE A 144 13.38 -2.78 -9.98
CA ILE A 144 12.36 -1.89 -9.39
C ILE A 144 12.16 -2.22 -7.91
N ALA A 145 11.98 -3.51 -7.58
CA ALA A 145 11.80 -3.96 -6.21
C ALA A 145 13.02 -3.66 -5.32
N THR A 146 14.24 -3.79 -5.87
CA THR A 146 15.48 -3.46 -5.16
C THR A 146 15.60 -1.96 -4.88
N ILE A 147 15.24 -1.12 -5.86
CA ILE A 147 15.30 0.35 -5.71
C ILE A 147 14.30 0.81 -4.66
N SER A 148 13.04 0.36 -4.77
CA SER A 148 11.98 0.76 -3.84
C SER A 148 12.25 0.29 -2.40
N SER A 149 12.68 -0.97 -2.21
CA SER A 149 13.03 -1.49 -0.89
C SER A 149 14.38 -1.05 -0.35
N ASN A 150 15.25 -0.51 -1.21
CA ASN A 150 16.67 -0.26 -0.90
C ASN A 150 17.39 -1.50 -0.32
N ASP A 151 17.01 -2.69 -0.78
CA ASP A 151 17.53 -3.99 -0.31
C ASP A 151 17.51 -5.02 -1.45
N THR A 152 18.67 -5.61 -1.75
CA THR A 152 18.84 -6.57 -2.85
C THR A 152 18.18 -7.92 -2.56
N GLU A 153 18.17 -8.37 -1.30
CA GLU A 153 17.53 -9.62 -0.90
C GLU A 153 16.00 -9.50 -1.02
N ILE A 154 15.43 -8.40 -0.51
CA ILE A 154 14.00 -8.09 -0.63
C ILE A 154 13.61 -7.98 -2.10
N GLY A 155 14.40 -7.26 -2.91
CA GLY A 155 14.18 -7.13 -4.35
C GLY A 155 14.15 -8.48 -5.08
N GLU A 156 15.05 -9.40 -4.72
CA GLU A 156 15.09 -10.74 -5.32
C GLU A 156 13.89 -11.60 -4.92
N ILE A 157 13.56 -11.64 -3.64
CA ILE A 157 12.40 -12.40 -3.13
C ILE A 157 11.11 -11.87 -3.76
N THR A 158 10.90 -10.55 -3.70
CA THR A 158 9.68 -9.90 -4.19
C THR A 158 9.51 -10.09 -5.70
N SER A 159 10.57 -9.89 -6.49
CA SER A 159 10.51 -10.11 -7.94
C SER A 159 10.21 -11.56 -8.32
N ASN A 160 10.78 -12.53 -7.60
CA ASN A 160 10.51 -13.96 -7.82
C ASN A 160 9.05 -14.32 -7.51
N ILE A 161 8.48 -13.73 -6.46
CA ILE A 161 7.08 -13.91 -6.11
C ILE A 161 6.19 -13.23 -7.17
N PHE A 162 6.45 -11.96 -7.46
CA PHE A 162 5.64 -11.16 -8.38
C PHE A 162 5.63 -11.73 -9.81
N SER A 163 6.71 -12.34 -10.27
CA SER A 163 6.74 -13.06 -11.56
C SER A 163 5.74 -14.22 -11.63
N LYS A 164 5.34 -14.79 -10.47
CA LYS A 164 4.43 -15.92 -10.36
C LYS A 164 2.98 -15.49 -10.11
N VAL A 165 2.77 -14.53 -9.17
CA VAL A 165 1.42 -14.09 -8.78
C VAL A 165 0.98 -12.79 -9.45
N LYS A 166 1.87 -12.07 -10.12
CA LYS A 166 1.65 -10.88 -10.95
C LYS A 166 0.79 -9.77 -10.33
N SER A 167 0.57 -9.80 -9.01
CA SER A 167 -0.23 -8.80 -8.30
C SER A 167 0.21 -8.67 -6.84
N LYS A 168 0.31 -7.42 -6.33
CA LYS A 168 0.52 -7.17 -4.90
C LYS A 168 -0.65 -7.68 -4.05
N TYR A 169 -1.85 -7.63 -4.60
CA TYR A 169 -3.08 -8.06 -3.92
C TYR A 169 -3.14 -9.59 -3.72
N ALA A 170 -2.30 -10.35 -4.42
CA ALA A 170 -2.06 -11.77 -4.21
C ALA A 170 -0.90 -12.05 -3.23
N CYS A 171 -0.36 -11.03 -2.58
CA CYS A 171 0.74 -11.16 -1.61
C CYS A 171 0.25 -10.79 -0.21
N LYS A 172 0.48 -11.68 0.76
CA LYS A 172 0.26 -11.43 2.20
C LYS A 172 1.62 -11.33 2.88
N LEU A 173 1.79 -10.32 3.73
CA LEU A 173 3.02 -10.13 4.52
C LEU A 173 2.73 -10.54 5.96
N GLU A 174 3.58 -11.40 6.53
CA GLU A 174 3.49 -11.86 7.90
C GLU A 174 4.86 -11.85 8.59
N GLU A 175 4.89 -11.67 9.91
CA GLU A 175 6.12 -11.85 10.66
C GLU A 175 6.51 -13.32 10.72
N SER A 176 7.76 -13.64 10.35
CA SER A 176 8.30 -14.98 10.54
C SER A 176 8.54 -15.28 12.03
N LEU A 177 8.26 -16.52 12.44
CA LEU A 177 8.62 -16.99 13.77
C LEU A 177 10.14 -17.21 13.92
N THR A 178 10.88 -17.22 12.80
CA THR A 178 12.33 -17.40 12.74
C THR A 178 13.04 -16.10 12.32
N GLU A 179 14.36 -16.11 12.28
CA GLU A 179 15.16 -15.01 11.74
C GLU A 179 15.19 -15.01 10.21
N GLU A 180 14.80 -16.10 9.56
CA GLU A 180 14.85 -16.26 8.12
C GLU A 180 13.58 -15.74 7.45
N THR A 181 13.75 -15.10 6.30
CA THR A 181 12.66 -14.72 5.39
C THR A 181 12.42 -15.83 4.38
N TYR A 182 11.18 -16.26 4.23
CA TYR A 182 10.77 -17.25 3.25
C TYR A 182 9.35 -16.96 2.75
N PHE A 183 8.95 -17.58 1.65
CA PHE A 183 7.59 -17.43 1.14
C PHE A 183 6.98 -18.79 0.78
N LYS A 184 5.65 -18.82 0.75
CA LYS A 184 4.84 -19.94 0.26
C LYS A 184 3.82 -19.42 -0.73
N ILE A 185 3.56 -20.17 -1.78
CA ILE A 185 2.50 -19.87 -2.75
C ILE A 185 1.45 -20.98 -2.65
N ASN A 186 0.25 -20.59 -2.28
CA ASN A 186 -0.90 -21.48 -2.15
C ASN A 186 -1.84 -21.21 -3.34
N LYS A 187 -2.17 -22.28 -4.08
CA LYS A 187 -3.15 -22.20 -5.18
C LYS A 187 -4.52 -22.53 -4.65
N GLY A 188 -5.51 -21.73 -5.01
CA GLY A 188 -6.89 -21.87 -4.58
C GLY A 188 -7.44 -20.57 -4.01
N TYR A 189 -8.77 -20.54 -3.79
CA TYR A 189 -9.42 -19.38 -3.19
C TYR A 189 -9.22 -19.38 -1.67
N ASN A 190 -8.52 -18.38 -1.18
CA ASN A 190 -8.25 -18.22 0.25
C ASN A 190 -9.37 -17.43 0.93
N VAL A 191 -9.95 -18.02 1.96
CA VAL A 191 -11.02 -17.45 2.79
C VAL A 191 -10.46 -17.17 4.19
N PRO A 192 -10.33 -15.90 4.60
CA PRO A 192 -9.93 -15.55 5.97
C PRO A 192 -11.02 -15.96 6.96
N ILE A 193 -10.59 -16.60 8.06
CA ILE A 193 -11.49 -17.04 9.12
C ILE A 193 -10.99 -16.54 10.48
N ARG A 194 -11.90 -16.39 11.43
CA ARG A 194 -11.51 -16.18 12.82
C ARG A 194 -10.77 -17.41 13.35
N ASN A 195 -9.76 -17.19 14.21
CA ASN A 195 -8.92 -18.25 14.75
C ASN A 195 -9.72 -19.43 15.29
N ILE A 196 -9.38 -20.63 14.84
CA ILE A 196 -9.90 -21.89 15.36
C ILE A 196 -8.93 -22.52 16.38
N SER A 197 -9.45 -23.44 17.21
CA SER A 197 -8.65 -24.07 18.25
C SER A 197 -7.43 -24.83 17.69
N ASN A 198 -6.24 -24.56 18.22
CA ASN A 198 -5.03 -25.29 17.88
C ASN A 198 -5.11 -26.81 18.13
N LEU A 199 -6.08 -27.26 18.92
CA LEU A 199 -6.30 -28.68 19.20
C LEU A 199 -6.76 -29.48 17.97
N TYR A 200 -7.33 -28.80 16.97
CA TYR A 200 -7.70 -29.46 15.70
C TYR A 200 -6.45 -29.96 14.94
N PHE A 201 -5.34 -29.28 15.05
CA PHE A 201 -4.16 -29.55 14.21
C PHE A 201 -3.30 -30.74 14.64
N LYS A 202 -3.46 -31.27 15.89
CA LYS A 202 -2.74 -32.47 16.39
C LYS A 202 -1.24 -32.47 16.04
N ASN A 203 -0.55 -31.32 16.18
CA ASN A 203 0.85 -31.09 15.81
C ASN A 203 1.13 -31.00 14.28
N GLN A 204 0.12 -30.95 13.43
CA GLN A 204 0.26 -30.59 12.02
C GLN A 204 0.11 -29.08 11.86
N LYS A 205 0.62 -28.53 10.75
CA LYS A 205 0.43 -27.09 10.45
C LYS A 205 -0.94 -26.82 9.80
N ASN A 206 -1.40 -27.75 8.97
CA ASN A 206 -2.63 -27.64 8.21
C ASN A 206 -3.40 -28.96 8.27
N ILE A 207 -4.72 -28.88 8.08
CA ILE A 207 -5.62 -30.03 7.88
C ILE A 207 -5.98 -30.06 6.41
N GLU A 208 -5.62 -31.12 5.73
CA GLU A 208 -5.98 -31.33 4.31
C GLU A 208 -7.15 -32.31 4.20
N LEU A 209 -8.22 -31.92 3.50
CA LEU A 209 -9.42 -32.75 3.31
C LEU A 209 -9.80 -32.75 1.84
N ASP A 210 -10.19 -33.92 1.32
CA ASP A 210 -10.72 -34.09 -0.02
C ASP A 210 -12.24 -34.30 0.00
N ASN A 211 -12.89 -33.95 -1.11
CA ASN A 211 -14.35 -34.11 -1.32
C ASN A 211 -15.18 -33.53 -0.17
N VAL A 212 -15.05 -32.22 0.01
CA VAL A 212 -15.66 -31.51 1.14
C VAL A 212 -16.97 -30.87 0.72
N SER A 213 -18.03 -31.19 1.47
CA SER A 213 -19.33 -30.52 1.34
C SER A 213 -19.26 -29.16 2.04
N VAL A 214 -19.67 -28.10 1.34
CA VAL A 214 -19.57 -26.70 1.81
C VAL A 214 -20.96 -26.11 1.95
N LEU A 215 -21.14 -25.31 2.99
CA LEU A 215 -22.36 -24.53 3.26
C LEU A 215 -22.00 -23.14 3.76
N VAL A 216 -22.82 -22.15 3.42
CA VAL A 216 -22.72 -20.77 3.92
C VAL A 216 -24.00 -20.42 4.65
N LEU A 217 -23.87 -19.99 5.91
CA LEU A 217 -24.98 -19.61 6.76
C LEU A 217 -24.85 -18.15 7.21
N LYS A 218 -25.89 -17.37 6.95
CA LYS A 218 -26.11 -16.04 7.52
C LYS A 218 -26.85 -16.14 8.85
N GLY A 219 -26.62 -15.12 9.70
CA GLY A 219 -27.26 -15.03 11.01
C GLY A 219 -26.45 -15.70 12.12
N TYR A 220 -27.06 -15.84 13.28
CA TYR A 220 -26.45 -16.38 14.49
C TYR A 220 -26.87 -17.85 14.69
N LEU A 221 -25.90 -18.75 14.70
CA LEU A 221 -26.15 -20.18 14.95
C LEU A 221 -26.18 -20.43 16.48
N ASN A 222 -27.34 -20.76 17.02
CA ASN A 222 -27.50 -20.93 18.47
C ASN A 222 -27.23 -22.38 18.93
N SER A 223 -27.53 -23.38 18.09
CA SER A 223 -27.30 -24.78 18.41
C SER A 223 -27.09 -25.63 17.16
N LEU A 224 -26.44 -26.80 17.31
CA LEU A 224 -26.29 -27.77 16.21
C LEU A 224 -27.63 -28.41 15.78
N GLU A 225 -28.70 -28.28 16.59
CA GLU A 225 -30.01 -28.78 16.24
C GLU A 225 -30.62 -28.03 15.04
N GLU A 226 -30.29 -26.73 14.87
CA GLU A 226 -30.75 -25.88 13.74
C GLU A 226 -30.24 -26.39 12.38
N ILE A 227 -29.15 -27.15 12.37
CA ILE A 227 -28.51 -27.72 11.17
C ILE A 227 -28.34 -29.26 11.31
N SER A 228 -29.20 -29.91 12.09
CA SER A 228 -29.08 -31.33 12.46
C SER A 228 -29.01 -32.27 11.26
N GLU A 229 -29.74 -31.98 10.18
CA GLU A 229 -29.72 -32.79 8.96
C GLU A 229 -28.32 -32.78 8.29
N VAL A 230 -27.67 -31.61 8.25
CA VAL A 230 -26.30 -31.47 7.71
C VAL A 230 -25.30 -32.13 8.62
N ILE A 231 -25.40 -31.94 9.94
CA ILE A 231 -24.49 -32.56 10.92
C ILE A 231 -24.58 -34.08 10.85
N ASN A 232 -25.79 -34.66 10.76
CA ASN A 232 -25.96 -36.12 10.61
C ASN A 232 -25.24 -36.65 9.36
N THR A 233 -25.27 -35.90 8.25
CA THR A 233 -24.54 -36.26 7.03
C THR A 233 -23.01 -36.29 7.28
N GLY A 234 -22.48 -35.39 8.07
CA GLY A 234 -21.08 -35.40 8.48
C GLY A 234 -20.73 -36.56 9.42
N LEU A 235 -21.64 -36.94 10.29
CA LEU A 235 -21.48 -38.11 11.15
C LEU A 235 -21.44 -39.44 10.36
N ASP A 236 -21.98 -39.46 9.14
CA ASP A 236 -21.93 -40.57 8.18
C ASP A 236 -20.65 -40.57 7.33
N ASP A 237 -19.53 -40.08 7.87
CA ASP A 237 -18.18 -40.09 7.26
C ASP A 237 -17.97 -39.14 6.06
N LYS A 238 -18.78 -38.09 5.92
CA LYS A 238 -18.51 -37.02 4.96
C LYS A 238 -17.75 -35.85 5.60
N ASN A 239 -16.83 -35.28 4.85
CA ASN A 239 -16.15 -34.05 5.25
C ASN A 239 -17.11 -32.87 5.03
N ILE A 240 -17.35 -32.06 6.07
CA ILE A 240 -18.24 -30.90 6.03
C ILE A 240 -17.49 -29.65 6.50
N LEU A 241 -17.65 -28.58 5.75
CA LEU A 241 -17.22 -27.24 6.10
C LEU A 241 -18.38 -26.27 6.02
N ILE A 242 -18.69 -25.60 7.11
CA ILE A 242 -19.75 -24.60 7.19
C ILE A 242 -19.13 -23.26 7.56
N PHE A 243 -19.36 -22.26 6.73
CA PHE A 243 -19.03 -20.88 7.03
C PHE A 243 -20.26 -20.23 7.68
N VAL A 244 -20.07 -19.59 8.81
CA VAL A 244 -21.13 -18.90 9.54
C VAL A 244 -20.75 -17.44 9.80
N GLU A 245 -21.78 -16.62 9.96
CA GLU A 245 -21.60 -15.23 10.36
C GLU A 245 -21.11 -15.13 11.82
N GLU A 246 -21.86 -15.75 12.73
CA GLU A 246 -21.53 -15.87 14.15
C GLU A 246 -22.14 -17.15 14.72
N MET A 247 -21.54 -17.71 15.78
CA MET A 247 -22.07 -18.90 16.47
C MET A 247 -21.87 -18.84 17.97
N GLU A 248 -22.70 -19.63 18.70
CA GLU A 248 -22.57 -19.82 20.13
C GLU A 248 -21.27 -20.54 20.49
N GLU A 249 -20.56 -20.11 21.53
CA GLU A 249 -19.27 -20.67 21.93
C GLU A 249 -19.35 -22.17 22.32
N SER A 250 -20.51 -22.62 22.83
CA SER A 250 -20.77 -24.03 23.12
C SER A 250 -20.64 -24.94 21.90
N ILE A 251 -21.01 -24.45 20.71
CA ILE A 251 -20.91 -25.18 19.45
C ILE A 251 -19.45 -25.47 19.10
N LYS A 252 -18.54 -24.50 19.30
CA LYS A 252 -17.10 -24.68 19.05
C LYS A 252 -16.53 -25.81 19.91
N GLN A 253 -16.97 -25.89 21.16
CA GLN A 253 -16.52 -26.94 22.08
C GLN A 253 -17.09 -28.31 21.69
N GLU A 254 -18.36 -28.40 21.33
CA GLU A 254 -19.03 -29.64 20.92
C GLU A 254 -18.39 -30.20 19.64
N LEU A 255 -18.16 -29.38 18.63
CA LEU A 255 -17.49 -29.80 17.39
C LEU A 255 -16.05 -30.27 17.63
N LEU A 256 -15.32 -29.63 18.53
CA LEU A 256 -13.99 -30.06 18.90
C LEU A 256 -14.01 -31.47 19.55
N VAL A 257 -15.02 -31.74 20.38
CA VAL A 257 -15.24 -33.08 20.95
C VAL A 257 -15.55 -34.10 19.84
N TYR A 258 -16.43 -33.79 18.89
CA TYR A 258 -16.70 -34.68 17.75
C TYR A 258 -15.43 -35.01 16.96
N TYR A 259 -14.59 -34.00 16.69
CA TYR A 259 -13.34 -34.18 15.97
C TYR A 259 -12.34 -35.05 16.75
N LEU A 260 -12.14 -34.79 18.04
CA LEU A 260 -11.11 -35.47 18.87
C LEU A 260 -11.51 -36.89 19.27
N THR A 261 -12.80 -37.13 19.53
CA THR A 261 -13.28 -38.45 20.05
C THR A 261 -13.75 -39.37 18.93
N ASN A 262 -14.47 -38.84 17.93
CA ASN A 262 -15.11 -39.61 16.89
C ASN A 262 -14.39 -39.57 15.55
N ASN A 263 -13.33 -38.77 15.46
CA ASN A 263 -12.56 -38.56 14.23
C ASN A 263 -13.43 -38.05 13.03
N LYS A 264 -14.46 -37.24 13.31
CA LYS A 264 -15.39 -36.71 12.31
C LYS A 264 -14.93 -35.32 11.85
N ASN A 265 -14.85 -35.14 10.55
CA ASN A 265 -14.37 -33.91 9.92
C ASN A 265 -15.53 -32.95 9.65
N ILE A 266 -16.10 -32.42 10.73
CA ILE A 266 -17.14 -31.37 10.67
C ILE A 266 -16.51 -30.10 11.22
N PHE A 267 -16.35 -29.09 10.37
CA PHE A 267 -15.80 -27.79 10.73
C PHE A 267 -16.85 -26.72 10.51
N ILE A 268 -17.12 -25.93 11.54
CA ILE A 268 -17.92 -24.70 11.44
C ILE A 268 -16.98 -23.56 11.82
N VAL A 269 -16.87 -22.57 10.95
CA VAL A 269 -15.92 -21.46 11.07
C VAL A 269 -16.61 -20.13 10.86
N GLU A 270 -16.19 -19.13 11.62
CA GLU A 270 -16.62 -17.74 11.46
C GLU A 270 -15.72 -17.03 10.46
N LEU A 271 -16.31 -16.29 9.50
CA LEU A 271 -15.57 -15.44 8.60
C LEU A 271 -14.94 -14.27 9.37
N GLU A 272 -13.72 -13.88 9.00
CA GLU A 272 -13.02 -12.75 9.63
C GLU A 272 -13.64 -11.41 9.21
N GLU A 273 -14.04 -11.28 7.95
CA GLU A 273 -14.59 -10.06 7.37
C GLU A 273 -15.99 -9.70 7.92
N TYR A 274 -16.36 -8.41 7.78
CA TYR A 274 -17.61 -7.86 8.30
C TYR A 274 -18.40 -7.11 7.22
N GLY A 275 -19.70 -6.97 7.44
CA GLY A 275 -20.58 -6.16 6.60
C GLY A 275 -20.58 -6.57 5.14
N THR A 276 -20.52 -5.61 4.23
CA THR A 276 -20.59 -5.83 2.78
C THR A 276 -19.44 -6.68 2.25
N HIS A 277 -18.24 -6.57 2.82
CA HIS A 277 -17.09 -7.39 2.42
C HIS A 277 -17.32 -8.86 2.73
N ARG A 278 -17.88 -9.19 3.91
CA ARG A 278 -18.27 -10.56 4.25
C ARG A 278 -19.32 -11.11 3.29
N GLU A 279 -20.37 -10.34 2.99
CA GLU A 279 -21.41 -10.76 2.04
C GLU A 279 -20.81 -11.11 0.67
N LYS A 280 -19.82 -10.36 0.20
CA LYS A 280 -19.13 -10.65 -1.05
C LYS A 280 -18.32 -11.95 -0.99
N ILE A 281 -17.66 -12.23 0.12
CA ILE A 281 -16.94 -13.49 0.31
C ILE A 281 -17.91 -14.67 0.39
N GLU A 282 -19.06 -14.53 1.06
CA GLU A 282 -20.12 -15.52 1.10
C GLU A 282 -20.67 -15.85 -0.31
N GLU A 283 -20.90 -14.80 -1.13
CA GLU A 283 -21.29 -14.95 -2.54
C GLU A 283 -20.22 -15.70 -3.35
N ASP A 284 -18.92 -15.34 -3.16
CA ASP A 284 -17.81 -16.02 -3.83
C ASP A 284 -17.75 -17.51 -3.47
N ILE A 285 -17.84 -17.85 -2.18
CA ILE A 285 -17.85 -19.23 -1.71
C ILE A 285 -19.04 -20.00 -2.30
N SER A 286 -20.22 -19.38 -2.34
CA SER A 286 -21.41 -19.98 -2.93
C SER A 286 -21.22 -20.32 -4.41
N VAL A 287 -20.71 -19.38 -5.22
CA VAL A 287 -20.44 -19.61 -6.64
C VAL A 287 -19.38 -20.71 -6.83
N LEU A 288 -18.29 -20.68 -6.04
CA LEU A 288 -17.19 -21.61 -6.16
C LEU A 288 -17.53 -23.04 -5.75
N SER A 289 -18.38 -23.23 -4.75
CA SER A 289 -18.79 -24.54 -4.23
C SER A 289 -20.12 -25.03 -4.77
N ASP A 290 -20.94 -24.15 -5.37
CA ASP A 290 -22.34 -24.40 -5.76
C ASP A 290 -23.23 -24.68 -4.57
N CYS A 291 -22.98 -24.04 -3.42
CA CYS A 291 -23.83 -24.13 -2.25
C CYS A 291 -24.88 -23.00 -2.25
N ILE A 292 -25.97 -23.24 -1.54
CA ILE A 292 -27.02 -22.24 -1.34
C ILE A 292 -26.74 -21.51 -0.03
N ILE A 293 -26.70 -20.16 -0.09
CA ILE A 293 -26.60 -19.34 1.13
C ILE A 293 -27.93 -19.35 1.85
N LYS A 294 -27.95 -19.72 3.13
CA LYS A 294 -29.14 -19.77 3.98
C LYS A 294 -29.04 -18.85 5.18
N ASN A 295 -30.16 -18.26 5.57
CA ASN A 295 -30.22 -17.55 6.84
C ASN A 295 -30.80 -18.48 7.91
N VAL A 296 -29.94 -18.94 8.84
CA VAL A 296 -30.31 -19.94 9.86
C VAL A 296 -31.47 -19.50 10.76
N ASN A 297 -31.66 -18.19 10.93
CA ASN A 297 -32.72 -17.66 11.80
C ASN A 297 -34.09 -17.69 11.15
N TYR A 298 -34.21 -17.85 9.83
CA TYR A 298 -35.45 -17.71 9.09
C TYR A 298 -35.78 -18.87 8.15
N GLU A 299 -34.77 -19.67 7.78
CA GLU A 299 -34.86 -20.68 6.73
C GLU A 299 -34.39 -22.05 7.24
N PRO A 300 -35.10 -23.14 6.92
CA PRO A 300 -34.62 -24.48 7.21
C PRO A 300 -33.36 -24.79 6.39
N VAL A 301 -32.42 -25.45 7.02
CA VAL A 301 -31.13 -25.87 6.40
C VAL A 301 -31.21 -27.37 6.11
N ASN A 302 -31.04 -27.74 4.83
CA ASN A 302 -31.19 -29.11 4.37
C ASN A 302 -29.89 -29.58 3.68
N THR A 303 -29.73 -30.88 3.51
CA THR A 303 -28.58 -31.45 2.78
C THR A 303 -28.53 -31.05 1.30
N SER A 304 -29.65 -30.66 0.70
CA SER A 304 -29.73 -30.14 -0.67
C SER A 304 -29.05 -28.77 -0.84
N ASP A 305 -28.83 -28.06 0.25
CA ASP A 305 -28.19 -26.72 0.24
C ASP A 305 -26.64 -26.80 0.19
N LEU A 306 -26.11 -28.01 0.41
CA LEU A 306 -24.66 -28.28 0.37
C LEU A 306 -24.11 -28.20 -1.06
N GLY A 307 -23.05 -27.44 -1.22
CA GLY A 307 -22.19 -27.50 -2.39
C GLY A 307 -21.02 -28.47 -2.20
N LEU A 308 -20.15 -28.57 -3.19
CA LEU A 308 -19.00 -29.48 -3.16
C LEU A 308 -17.73 -28.80 -3.67
N VAL A 309 -16.63 -28.95 -2.94
CA VAL A 309 -15.28 -28.60 -3.38
C VAL A 309 -14.37 -29.83 -3.38
N LYS A 310 -13.40 -29.85 -4.31
CA LYS A 310 -12.53 -31.01 -4.51
C LYS A 310 -11.61 -31.25 -3.31
N SER A 311 -11.02 -30.21 -2.76
CA SER A 311 -10.18 -30.28 -1.56
C SER A 311 -10.10 -28.94 -0.87
N ILE A 312 -9.81 -28.99 0.41
CA ILE A 312 -9.54 -27.80 1.25
C ILE A 312 -8.26 -28.00 2.04
N SER A 313 -7.60 -26.89 2.37
CA SER A 313 -6.52 -26.81 3.35
C SER A 313 -6.93 -25.80 4.42
N ILE A 314 -7.04 -26.26 5.68
CA ILE A 314 -7.43 -25.43 6.83
C ILE A 314 -6.19 -25.14 7.64
N ASN A 315 -5.90 -23.88 7.91
CA ASN A 315 -4.96 -23.45 8.94
C ASN A 315 -5.68 -22.62 10.01
N ASN A 316 -4.95 -22.03 10.93
CA ASN A 316 -5.54 -21.32 12.08
C ASN A 316 -6.24 -20.01 11.70
N GLU A 317 -5.90 -19.41 10.56
CA GLU A 317 -6.31 -18.06 10.16
C GLU A 317 -7.06 -18.04 8.84
N ASP A 318 -6.91 -19.07 8.01
CA ASP A 318 -7.55 -19.12 6.71
C ASP A 318 -7.86 -20.55 6.23
N ILE A 319 -8.76 -20.64 5.26
CA ILE A 319 -9.10 -21.87 4.55
C ILE A 319 -8.87 -21.65 3.06
N ILE A 320 -8.12 -22.55 2.44
CA ILE A 320 -7.88 -22.53 1.00
C ILE A 320 -8.82 -23.54 0.34
N LEU A 321 -9.71 -23.05 -0.52
CA LEU A 321 -10.60 -23.86 -1.31
C LEU A 321 -9.95 -24.18 -2.66
N SER A 322 -9.81 -25.47 -3.01
CA SER A 322 -9.42 -25.87 -4.35
C SER A 322 -10.61 -25.73 -5.29
N VAL A 323 -10.44 -24.90 -6.31
CA VAL A 323 -11.54 -24.43 -7.16
C VAL A 323 -11.51 -25.09 -8.54
N ASP A 324 -12.67 -25.38 -9.10
CA ASP A 324 -12.81 -25.79 -10.50
C ASP A 324 -12.61 -24.57 -11.42
N ASN A 325 -11.80 -24.74 -12.47
CA ASN A 325 -11.48 -23.69 -13.44
C ASN A 325 -12.72 -23.05 -14.09
N ASN A 326 -13.82 -23.78 -14.28
CA ASN A 326 -15.02 -23.24 -14.92
C ASN A 326 -15.72 -22.24 -13.99
N ARG A 327 -15.91 -22.61 -12.72
CA ARG A 327 -16.55 -21.75 -11.70
C ARG A 327 -15.67 -20.54 -11.37
N SER A 328 -14.34 -20.74 -11.29
CA SER A 328 -13.40 -19.61 -11.15
C SER A 328 -13.53 -18.60 -12.28
N ASN A 329 -13.59 -19.04 -13.53
CA ASN A 329 -13.70 -18.15 -14.68
C ASN A 329 -15.03 -17.38 -14.72
N GLU A 330 -16.11 -17.99 -14.25
CA GLU A 330 -17.41 -17.32 -14.11
C GLU A 330 -17.33 -16.20 -13.06
N LEU A 331 -16.82 -16.53 -11.88
CA LEU A 331 -16.66 -15.57 -10.80
C LEU A 331 -15.72 -14.44 -11.16
N ILE A 332 -14.60 -14.72 -11.83
CA ILE A 332 -13.66 -13.71 -12.35
C ILE A 332 -14.36 -12.69 -13.24
N LYS A 333 -15.29 -13.12 -14.12
CA LYS A 333 -16.04 -12.18 -14.95
C LYS A 333 -16.94 -11.27 -14.13
N ILE A 334 -17.64 -11.82 -13.16
CA ILE A 334 -18.52 -11.05 -12.25
C ILE A 334 -17.71 -10.00 -11.48
N ILE A 335 -16.57 -10.41 -10.92
CA ILE A 335 -15.71 -9.50 -10.14
C ILE A 335 -15.08 -8.41 -11.03
N LYS A 336 -14.72 -8.70 -12.29
CA LYS A 336 -14.21 -7.69 -13.22
C LYS A 336 -15.27 -6.65 -13.57
N GLU A 337 -16.50 -7.07 -13.82
CA GLU A 337 -17.62 -6.14 -14.05
C GLU A 337 -17.89 -5.27 -12.80
N GLU A 338 -17.79 -5.85 -11.61
CA GLU A 338 -17.91 -5.11 -10.35
C GLU A 338 -16.80 -4.05 -10.21
N LEU A 339 -15.55 -4.41 -10.54
CA LEU A 339 -14.39 -3.51 -10.50
C LEU A 339 -14.57 -2.30 -11.43
N ASP A 340 -15.04 -2.55 -12.66
CA ASP A 340 -15.24 -1.49 -13.66
C ASP A 340 -16.34 -0.49 -13.25
N ASN A 341 -17.36 -0.95 -12.51
CA ASN A 341 -18.48 -0.14 -12.06
C ASN A 341 -18.23 0.58 -10.71
N THR A 342 -17.18 0.22 -9.98
CA THR A 342 -16.88 0.77 -8.66
C THR A 342 -16.10 2.07 -8.77
N VAL A 343 -16.47 3.10 -8.00
CA VAL A 343 -15.81 4.43 -8.01
C VAL A 343 -14.83 4.58 -6.84
N SER A 344 -15.16 3.99 -5.69
CA SER A 344 -14.35 4.07 -4.47
C SER A 344 -13.05 3.29 -4.62
N GLU A 345 -11.89 3.93 -4.45
CA GLU A 345 -10.59 3.24 -4.49
C GLU A 345 -10.44 2.21 -3.37
N TYR A 346 -10.99 2.46 -2.18
CA TYR A 346 -11.02 1.50 -1.08
C TYR A 346 -11.76 0.21 -1.48
N GLU A 347 -12.95 0.33 -2.06
CA GLU A 347 -13.71 -0.82 -2.55
C GLU A 347 -13.01 -1.52 -3.72
N LYS A 348 -12.38 -0.76 -4.62
CA LYS A 348 -11.60 -1.35 -5.71
C LYS A 348 -10.42 -2.20 -5.20
N GLU A 349 -9.78 -1.79 -4.14
CA GLU A 349 -8.68 -2.55 -3.53
C GLU A 349 -9.17 -3.91 -3.01
N PHE A 350 -10.30 -3.94 -2.34
CA PHE A 350 -10.94 -5.17 -1.90
C PHE A 350 -11.32 -6.08 -3.09
N ILE A 351 -11.91 -5.51 -4.13
CA ILE A 351 -12.30 -6.25 -5.35
C ILE A 351 -11.05 -6.80 -6.07
N ARG A 352 -9.97 -6.03 -6.17
CA ARG A 352 -8.69 -6.49 -6.75
C ARG A 352 -8.10 -7.65 -5.94
N THR A 353 -8.21 -7.59 -4.61
CA THR A 353 -7.76 -8.69 -3.73
C THR A 353 -8.55 -9.97 -4.00
N ARG A 354 -9.88 -9.90 -4.11
CA ARG A 354 -10.73 -11.06 -4.46
C ARG A 354 -10.36 -11.64 -5.83
N LEU A 355 -10.16 -10.76 -6.83
CA LEU A 355 -9.77 -11.16 -8.17
C LEU A 355 -8.43 -11.88 -8.19
N SER A 356 -7.43 -11.33 -7.52
CA SER A 356 -6.08 -11.90 -7.45
C SER A 356 -6.04 -13.27 -6.77
N LYS A 357 -6.85 -13.47 -5.73
CA LYS A 357 -7.01 -14.77 -5.07
C LYS A 357 -7.46 -15.87 -6.02
N LEU A 358 -8.30 -15.53 -7.00
CA LEU A 358 -8.85 -16.47 -7.99
C LEU A 358 -7.90 -16.74 -9.15
N GLU A 359 -7.22 -15.70 -9.67
CA GLU A 359 -6.40 -15.82 -10.88
C GLU A 359 -5.06 -16.51 -10.62
N GLU A 360 -4.37 -16.16 -9.52
CA GLU A 360 -2.96 -16.51 -9.33
C GLU A 360 -2.70 -17.31 -8.03
N GLY A 361 -3.66 -17.36 -7.13
CA GLY A 361 -3.48 -17.86 -5.76
C GLY A 361 -2.87 -16.78 -4.85
N ILE A 362 -2.42 -17.17 -3.65
CA ILE A 362 -1.81 -16.26 -2.68
C ILE A 362 -0.39 -16.66 -2.36
N ALA A 363 0.50 -15.67 -2.41
CA ALA A 363 1.86 -15.78 -1.90
C ALA A 363 1.92 -15.16 -0.49
N THR A 364 2.19 -15.98 0.53
CA THR A 364 2.46 -15.48 1.88
C THR A 364 3.97 -15.35 2.07
N ILE A 365 4.44 -14.14 2.39
CA ILE A 365 5.84 -13.83 2.66
C ILE A 365 6.00 -13.72 4.18
N TYR A 366 6.78 -14.61 4.75
CA TYR A 366 7.13 -14.61 6.17
C TYR A 366 8.43 -13.85 6.35
N VAL A 367 8.35 -12.64 6.90
CA VAL A 367 9.49 -11.73 7.01
C VAL A 367 10.26 -12.00 8.29
N GLY A 368 11.52 -12.44 8.15
CA GLY A 368 12.45 -12.70 9.24
C GLY A 368 13.21 -11.46 9.68
N GLY A 369 13.80 -11.57 10.88
CA GLY A 369 14.65 -10.54 11.47
C GLY A 369 15.02 -10.92 12.91
N LYS A 370 16.12 -10.38 13.41
CA LYS A 370 16.65 -10.68 14.76
C LYS A 370 15.87 -9.97 15.86
N THR A 371 15.28 -8.83 15.56
CA THR A 371 14.50 -8.02 16.50
C THR A 371 13.13 -7.68 15.92
N LYS A 372 12.17 -7.35 16.78
CA LYS A 372 10.84 -6.88 16.32
C LYS A 372 10.93 -5.60 15.48
N THR A 373 11.84 -4.69 15.84
CA THR A 373 12.06 -3.45 15.10
C THR A 373 12.57 -3.73 13.69
N GLU A 374 13.54 -4.65 13.55
CA GLU A 374 14.07 -5.06 12.26
C GLU A 374 13.00 -5.74 11.40
N LYS A 375 12.20 -6.67 11.96
CA LYS A 375 11.10 -7.31 11.25
C LYS A 375 10.08 -6.30 10.72
N ARG A 376 9.69 -5.33 11.56
CA ARG A 376 8.74 -4.28 11.18
C ARG A 376 9.27 -3.40 10.05
N GLU A 377 10.56 -3.03 10.12
CA GLU A 377 11.21 -2.23 9.09
C GLU A 377 11.30 -3.01 7.77
N ARG A 378 11.68 -4.30 7.82
CA ARG A 378 11.70 -5.17 6.64
C ARG A 378 10.31 -5.40 6.04
N LEU A 379 9.25 -5.52 6.87
CA LEU A 379 7.87 -5.58 6.39
C LEU A 379 7.49 -4.37 5.55
N MET A 380 7.79 -3.15 6.02
CA MET A 380 7.53 -1.92 5.28
C MET A 380 8.27 -1.92 3.93
N ARG A 381 9.54 -2.34 3.89
CA ARG A 381 10.31 -2.45 2.64
C ARG A 381 9.74 -3.46 1.65
N PHE A 382 9.20 -4.60 2.13
CA PHE A 382 8.48 -5.55 1.29
C PHE A 382 7.21 -4.94 0.72
N GLU A 383 6.47 -4.18 1.52
CA GLU A 383 5.26 -3.48 1.10
C GLU A 383 5.57 -2.45 0.00
N ASP A 384 6.61 -1.62 0.20
CA ASP A 384 7.08 -0.65 -0.80
C ASP A 384 7.46 -1.35 -2.11
N ALA A 385 8.23 -2.44 -2.05
CA ALA A 385 8.63 -3.19 -3.23
C ALA A 385 7.43 -3.77 -4.00
N LEU A 386 6.45 -4.33 -3.29
CA LEU A 386 5.21 -4.86 -3.89
C LEU A 386 4.37 -3.75 -4.51
N CYS A 387 4.24 -2.60 -3.84
CA CYS A 387 3.54 -1.44 -4.37
C CYS A 387 4.19 -0.89 -5.63
N ALA A 388 5.52 -0.73 -5.63
CA ALA A 388 6.27 -0.26 -6.79
C ALA A 388 6.10 -1.21 -7.99
N LEU A 389 6.15 -2.52 -7.78
CA LEU A 389 5.91 -3.50 -8.84
C LEU A 389 4.47 -3.45 -9.38
N GLU A 390 3.47 -3.29 -8.52
CA GLU A 390 2.07 -3.19 -8.95
C GLU A 390 1.86 -1.96 -9.84
N VAL A 391 2.35 -0.80 -9.41
CA VAL A 391 2.19 0.46 -10.13
C VAL A 391 3.02 0.46 -11.42
N SER A 392 4.17 -0.23 -11.45
CA SER A 392 5.04 -0.31 -12.63
C SER A 392 4.40 -1.06 -13.81
N LYS A 393 3.32 -1.81 -13.61
CA LYS A 393 2.54 -2.42 -14.70
C LYS A 393 2.04 -1.40 -15.72
N ASN A 394 1.80 -0.17 -15.30
CA ASN A 394 1.40 0.93 -16.16
C ASN A 394 2.54 1.51 -16.98
N GLY A 395 3.78 1.06 -16.74
CA GLY A 395 4.99 1.48 -17.42
C GLY A 395 5.98 2.13 -16.47
N VAL A 396 7.21 2.28 -16.94
CA VAL A 396 8.33 2.81 -16.18
C VAL A 396 9.02 3.94 -16.92
N VAL A 397 9.78 4.74 -16.18
CA VAL A 397 10.62 5.83 -16.69
C VAL A 397 11.98 5.77 -16.00
N TYR A 398 12.95 6.55 -16.46
CA TYR A 398 14.24 6.64 -15.78
C TYR A 398 14.10 7.27 -14.39
N GLY A 399 14.71 6.63 -13.40
CA GLY A 399 14.65 7.01 -11.99
C GLY A 399 15.65 8.09 -11.56
N GLU A 400 15.87 8.19 -10.24
CA GLU A 400 16.79 9.15 -9.59
C GLU A 400 16.56 10.63 -9.99
N GLY A 401 15.35 10.99 -10.42
CA GLY A 401 15.04 12.35 -10.82
C GLY A 401 15.45 12.70 -12.27
N ILE A 402 16.03 11.78 -13.02
CA ILE A 402 16.43 12.02 -14.43
C ILE A 402 15.22 12.36 -15.31
N THR A 403 14.09 11.66 -15.11
CA THR A 403 12.86 11.97 -15.86
C THR A 403 12.40 13.39 -15.60
N TYR A 404 12.48 13.90 -14.38
CA TYR A 404 12.16 15.29 -14.07
C TYR A 404 13.08 16.28 -14.83
N LEU A 405 14.37 15.96 -14.95
CA LEU A 405 15.29 16.79 -15.75
C LEU A 405 14.96 16.75 -17.24
N LYS A 406 14.61 15.58 -17.80
CA LYS A 406 14.27 15.44 -19.22
C LYS A 406 13.01 16.23 -19.60
N ILE A 407 11.96 16.20 -18.76
CA ILE A 407 10.73 16.95 -19.01
C ILE A 407 10.89 18.46 -18.81
N ARG A 408 11.90 18.88 -18.06
CA ARG A 408 12.21 20.30 -17.82
C ARG A 408 12.46 21.08 -19.11
N ASP A 409 13.08 20.42 -20.08
CA ASP A 409 13.44 21.06 -21.35
C ASP A 409 12.22 21.37 -22.24
N ALA A 410 11.05 20.81 -21.92
CA ALA A 410 9.78 21.18 -22.54
C ALA A 410 9.19 22.51 -22.03
N LEU A 411 9.78 23.08 -20.96
CA LEU A 411 9.39 24.38 -20.42
C LEU A 411 10.10 25.50 -21.19
N ASN A 412 9.32 26.42 -21.73
CA ASN A 412 9.84 27.53 -22.54
C ASN A 412 10.32 28.72 -21.71
N ASN A 413 10.24 28.66 -20.36
CA ASN A 413 10.52 29.78 -19.43
C ASN A 413 9.73 31.08 -19.80
N GLU A 414 8.55 30.93 -20.37
CA GLU A 414 7.74 32.06 -20.83
C GLU A 414 7.09 32.84 -19.68
N ASP A 415 6.88 32.17 -18.54
CA ASP A 415 6.27 32.81 -17.37
C ASP A 415 6.93 32.38 -16.06
N THR A 416 6.51 33.00 -14.94
CA THR A 416 7.03 32.74 -13.62
C THR A 416 6.81 31.29 -13.18
N SER A 417 5.69 30.65 -13.57
CA SER A 417 5.38 29.28 -13.21
C SER A 417 6.31 28.29 -13.92
N ASP A 418 6.63 28.51 -15.18
CA ASP A 418 7.60 27.70 -15.92
C ASP A 418 8.98 27.82 -15.28
N SER A 419 9.40 29.03 -14.86
CA SER A 419 10.68 29.23 -14.16
C SER A 419 10.71 28.53 -12.80
N ILE A 420 9.64 28.59 -12.01
CA ILE A 420 9.53 27.88 -10.73
C ILE A 420 9.64 26.38 -10.96
N MET A 421 8.91 25.83 -11.92
CA MET A 421 8.93 24.40 -12.22
C MET A 421 10.29 23.96 -12.78
N PHE A 422 10.89 24.75 -13.67
CA PHE A 422 12.22 24.48 -14.21
C PHE A 422 13.28 24.29 -13.12
N ASN A 423 13.27 25.13 -12.09
CA ASN A 423 14.20 25.03 -10.96
C ASN A 423 13.80 23.93 -9.97
N SER A 424 12.50 23.68 -9.80
CA SER A 424 12.03 22.65 -8.85
C SER A 424 12.27 21.22 -9.36
N LEU A 425 12.20 20.99 -10.67
CA LEU A 425 12.41 19.67 -11.27
C LEU A 425 13.88 19.17 -11.17
N GLU A 426 14.84 20.03 -10.83
CA GLU A 426 16.21 19.63 -10.54
C GLU A 426 16.39 19.06 -9.12
N LYS A 427 15.50 19.44 -8.20
CA LYS A 427 15.69 19.18 -6.77
C LYS A 427 15.71 17.71 -6.36
N PRO A 428 14.92 16.81 -6.94
CA PRO A 428 15.00 15.39 -6.63
C PRO A 428 16.43 14.83 -6.86
N LEU A 429 17.02 15.06 -8.04
CA LEU A 429 18.39 14.62 -8.31
C LEU A 429 19.42 15.33 -7.40
N GLU A 430 19.29 16.64 -7.19
CA GLU A 430 20.18 17.39 -6.28
C GLU A 430 20.17 16.78 -4.88
N LYS A 431 19.00 16.40 -4.38
CA LYS A 431 18.85 15.83 -3.04
C LYS A 431 19.48 14.44 -2.95
N VAL A 432 19.26 13.59 -3.96
CA VAL A 432 19.92 12.27 -4.04
C VAL A 432 21.45 12.43 -4.02
N LEU A 433 22.00 13.28 -4.90
CA LEU A 433 23.45 13.53 -4.96
C LEU A 433 23.98 14.13 -3.64
N SER A 434 23.25 15.02 -3.01
CA SER A 434 23.62 15.60 -1.71
C SER A 434 23.66 14.54 -0.60
N ASN A 435 22.66 13.64 -0.56
CA ASN A 435 22.61 12.54 0.42
C ASN A 435 23.75 11.52 0.19
N LEU A 436 24.21 11.38 -1.05
CA LEU A 436 25.41 10.62 -1.43
C LEU A 436 26.74 11.32 -1.06
N GLY A 437 26.69 12.57 -0.60
CA GLY A 437 27.88 13.37 -0.33
C GLY A 437 28.64 13.80 -1.60
N LEU A 438 27.96 13.82 -2.75
CA LEU A 438 28.54 14.12 -4.05
C LEU A 438 28.46 15.61 -4.39
N ASP A 439 29.43 16.06 -5.18
CA ASP A 439 29.57 17.45 -5.58
C ASP A 439 28.61 17.83 -6.72
N ASN A 440 28.17 19.08 -6.78
CA ASN A 440 27.35 19.64 -7.85
C ASN A 440 27.99 19.51 -9.26
N ASN A 441 29.23 19.14 -9.36
CA ASN A 441 29.90 18.87 -10.63
C ASN A 441 29.28 17.65 -11.34
N ILE A 442 28.91 16.62 -10.59
CA ILE A 442 28.24 15.41 -11.16
C ILE A 442 26.90 15.77 -11.79
N LYS A 443 26.11 16.62 -11.14
CA LYS A 443 24.86 17.14 -11.74
C LYS A 443 25.14 17.87 -13.08
N LYS A 444 26.18 18.71 -13.13
CA LYS A 444 26.56 19.40 -14.37
C LYS A 444 26.96 18.43 -15.46
N ASP A 445 27.68 17.37 -15.12
CA ASP A 445 28.11 16.35 -16.09
C ASP A 445 26.91 15.57 -16.63
N ILE A 446 25.92 15.27 -15.79
CA ILE A 446 24.64 14.66 -16.21
C ILE A 446 23.91 15.59 -17.20
N ILE A 447 23.77 16.89 -16.87
CA ILE A 447 23.12 17.88 -17.74
C ILE A 447 23.89 18.03 -19.04
N ASN A 448 25.23 18.16 -19.00
CA ASN A 448 26.08 18.30 -20.17
C ASN A 448 26.06 17.06 -21.09
N SER A 449 25.77 15.89 -20.55
CA SER A 449 25.57 14.67 -21.34
C SER A 449 24.21 14.58 -22.02
N ASN A 450 23.39 15.64 -21.93
CA ASN A 450 21.99 15.66 -22.39
C ASN A 450 21.16 14.56 -21.72
N TYR A 451 21.36 14.38 -20.39
CA TYR A 451 20.72 13.38 -19.53
C TYR A 451 20.92 11.93 -20.00
N ASN A 452 21.98 11.65 -20.76
CA ASN A 452 22.34 10.30 -21.19
C ASN A 452 23.26 9.57 -20.21
N LYS A 453 23.58 10.21 -19.08
CA LYS A 453 24.36 9.61 -18.00
C LYS A 453 23.61 9.70 -16.68
N ILE A 454 23.82 8.69 -15.84
CA ILE A 454 23.30 8.61 -14.47
C ILE A 454 24.43 8.17 -13.53
N TYR A 455 24.35 8.52 -12.27
CA TYR A 455 25.35 8.09 -11.29
C TYR A 455 24.96 6.73 -10.71
N ASP A 456 25.82 5.74 -10.87
CA ASP A 456 25.64 4.42 -10.29
C ASP A 456 26.46 4.31 -8.99
N CYS A 457 25.76 4.14 -7.88
CA CYS A 457 26.35 4.00 -6.55
C CYS A 457 27.21 2.75 -6.38
N ASN A 458 26.92 1.68 -7.14
CA ASN A 458 27.67 0.43 -7.05
C ASN A 458 29.06 0.56 -7.69
N SER A 459 29.14 1.23 -8.83
CA SER A 459 30.41 1.47 -9.53
C SER A 459 31.10 2.77 -9.12
N ASN A 460 30.44 3.61 -8.30
CA ASN A 460 30.88 4.96 -7.93
C ASN A 460 31.26 5.80 -9.15
N SER A 461 30.50 5.73 -10.23
CA SER A 461 30.82 6.41 -11.50
C SER A 461 29.57 6.78 -12.30
N LEU A 462 29.74 7.73 -13.23
CA LEU A 462 28.72 8.01 -14.23
C LEU A 462 28.72 6.92 -15.31
N ILE A 463 27.55 6.31 -15.51
CA ILE A 463 27.31 5.29 -16.53
C ILE A 463 26.30 5.79 -17.56
N ASP A 464 26.29 5.20 -18.76
CA ASP A 464 25.27 5.50 -19.75
C ASP A 464 23.89 5.02 -19.28
N ILE A 465 22.88 5.84 -19.48
CA ILE A 465 21.52 5.59 -19.01
C ILE A 465 20.92 4.32 -19.61
N ASP A 466 21.27 3.98 -20.84
CA ASP A 466 20.82 2.75 -21.53
C ASP A 466 21.41 1.47 -20.89
N ASN A 467 22.50 1.60 -20.16
CA ASN A 467 23.15 0.51 -19.41
C ASN A 467 22.73 0.51 -17.93
N CYS A 468 21.91 1.48 -17.54
CA CYS A 468 21.43 1.65 -16.18
C CYS A 468 20.06 1.01 -16.02
N ASN A 469 19.90 0.23 -14.97
CA ASN A 469 18.60 -0.34 -14.62
C ASN A 469 17.88 0.46 -13.51
N ILE A 470 18.14 1.78 -13.40
CA ILE A 470 17.47 2.63 -12.40
C ILE A 470 16.17 3.15 -13.01
N LEU A 471 15.07 2.51 -12.62
CA LEU A 471 13.73 2.75 -13.15
C LEU A 471 12.74 3.08 -12.04
N ASP A 472 11.91 4.10 -12.27
CA ASP A 472 10.78 4.46 -11.41
C ASP A 472 9.47 4.13 -12.13
N PRO A 473 8.42 3.69 -11.41
CA PRO A 473 7.07 3.58 -12.00
C PRO A 473 6.59 4.96 -12.48
N ILE A 474 6.05 5.02 -13.71
CA ILE A 474 5.62 6.29 -14.30
C ILE A 474 4.57 7.03 -13.47
N ASP A 475 3.65 6.29 -12.84
CA ASP A 475 2.59 6.87 -12.04
C ASP A 475 3.12 7.46 -10.74
N VAL A 476 4.18 6.90 -10.15
CA VAL A 476 4.89 7.50 -8.99
C VAL A 476 5.39 8.90 -9.33
N VAL A 477 6.08 9.03 -10.47
CA VAL A 477 6.61 10.31 -10.95
C VAL A 477 5.50 11.34 -11.19
N LYS A 478 4.39 10.91 -11.82
CA LYS A 478 3.23 11.77 -12.10
C LYS A 478 2.49 12.20 -10.84
N VAL A 479 2.24 11.26 -9.92
CA VAL A 479 1.48 11.52 -8.69
C VAL A 479 2.30 12.41 -7.75
N ALA A 480 3.60 12.18 -7.60
CA ALA A 480 4.48 13.03 -6.83
C ALA A 480 4.44 14.49 -7.33
N LEU A 481 4.48 14.69 -8.65
CA LEU A 481 4.40 16.03 -9.26
C LEU A 481 3.02 16.68 -9.04
N LYS A 482 1.92 15.92 -9.20
CA LYS A 482 0.54 16.42 -8.99
C LYS A 482 0.33 16.86 -7.54
N ASN A 483 0.68 16.01 -6.58
CA ASN A 483 0.42 16.27 -5.17
C ASN A 483 1.30 17.40 -4.64
N SER A 484 2.56 17.51 -5.07
CA SER A 484 3.44 18.61 -4.70
C SER A 484 2.92 19.97 -5.18
N ILE A 485 2.50 20.07 -6.45
CA ILE A 485 1.93 21.31 -7.01
C ILE A 485 0.59 21.65 -6.34
N SER A 486 -0.26 20.66 -6.10
CA SER A 486 -1.57 20.84 -5.47
C SER A 486 -1.42 21.48 -4.09
N ILE A 487 -0.65 20.88 -3.20
CA ILE A 487 -0.48 21.35 -1.83
C ILE A 487 0.33 22.67 -1.77
N ALA A 488 1.41 22.79 -2.55
CA ALA A 488 2.14 24.06 -2.63
C ALA A 488 1.23 25.22 -3.09
N SER A 489 0.38 24.98 -4.10
CA SER A 489 -0.57 25.99 -4.61
C SER A 489 -1.64 26.36 -3.57
N LEU A 490 -2.10 25.42 -2.74
CA LEU A 490 -3.01 25.71 -1.64
C LEU A 490 -2.35 26.61 -0.61
N LEU A 491 -1.15 26.29 -0.17
CA LEU A 491 -0.40 27.12 0.79
C LEU A 491 -0.12 28.52 0.23
N LEU A 492 0.33 28.64 -1.02
CA LEU A 492 0.63 29.92 -1.68
C LEU A 492 -0.59 30.82 -1.83
N THR A 493 -1.80 30.28 -1.91
CA THR A 493 -3.06 31.04 -2.00
C THR A 493 -3.72 31.29 -0.65
N THR A 494 -3.16 30.77 0.45
CA THR A 494 -3.71 30.99 1.79
C THR A 494 -3.35 32.37 2.32
N SER A 495 -4.35 33.15 2.70
CA SER A 495 -4.18 34.54 3.18
C SER A 495 -4.29 34.70 4.69
N SER A 496 -4.89 33.73 5.37
CA SER A 496 -5.06 33.76 6.83
C SER A 496 -5.20 32.36 7.42
N LEU A 497 -4.71 32.19 8.62
CA LEU A 497 -4.84 30.99 9.45
C LEU A 497 -5.70 31.33 10.67
N VAL A 498 -6.72 30.53 10.96
CA VAL A 498 -7.61 30.66 12.12
C VAL A 498 -7.39 29.48 13.06
N ILE A 499 -6.93 29.74 14.26
CA ILE A 499 -6.68 28.72 15.29
C ILE A 499 -7.47 29.00 16.56
N ASN A 500 -7.74 27.96 17.37
CA ASN A 500 -8.30 28.10 18.71
C ASN A 500 -7.16 28.25 19.73
N GLU A 501 -7.20 29.29 20.56
CA GLU A 501 -6.21 29.48 21.64
C GLU A 501 -6.25 28.38 22.71
N ASN A 502 -7.36 27.65 22.84
CA ASN A 502 -7.52 26.59 23.83
C ASN A 502 -6.68 25.34 23.52
N ASP A 503 -6.22 25.14 22.29
CA ASP A 503 -5.35 24.02 21.93
C ASP A 503 -3.94 24.12 22.57
N LYS A 504 -3.62 25.30 23.19
CA LYS A 504 -2.39 25.51 23.95
C LYS A 504 -2.40 24.90 25.36
N LEU A 505 -3.57 24.58 25.92
CA LEU A 505 -3.71 24.25 27.34
C LEU A 505 -3.89 22.77 27.67
N GLU A 506 -4.28 21.93 26.73
CA GLU A 506 -4.56 20.51 27.03
C GLU A 506 -3.31 19.59 26.98
N LYS A 507 -2.21 19.99 26.34
CA LYS A 507 -0.96 19.18 26.32
C LYS A 507 0.01 19.52 27.50
N ASN A 508 -0.29 20.45 28.35
CA ASN A 508 0.54 20.80 29.54
C ASN A 508 0.01 20.24 30.87
N ILE A 509 -1.01 19.38 30.84
CA ILE A 509 -1.60 18.77 32.04
C ILE A 509 -1.75 17.26 31.80
N ILE A 510 -0.66 16.58 31.59
CA ILE A 510 -0.54 15.14 31.86
C ILE A 510 0.92 14.85 32.23
#